data_d559bf509d33654cb8e8246f120901ab
#
_entry.id   d559bf509d33654cb8e8246f120901ab
#
_cell.length_a   1.000
_cell.length_b   1.000
_cell.length_c   1.000
_cell.angle_alpha   90.00
_cell.angle_beta   90.00
_cell.angle_gamma   90.00
#
_symmetry.space_group_name_H-M   'P 1'
#
loop_
_entity.id
_entity.type
_entity.pdbx_description
1 polymer ?
#
loop_
_entity_poly.entity_id
_entity_poly.type
_entity_poly.pdbx_seq_one_letter_code
_entity_poly.pdbx_strand_id
1 'polypeptide(L)'
;MTKKVATLEKVSKMYGKDELIVKALDNVNLEIYKGDYLAVMGASGSGKSTAMNIIGCLDRPSQGVYKLNGTPVENLSDDELAELRNQKLGFVFQQFHLLSDATALENVLLPMIYAGVDPIEREKRAKNALDKVGLSERVNNRPNQLSGGQQQRVAIARAIINNPAILLADEPTGALDSKTTEDVLDLFDKLHESGITIVLVTHEDEVASRAKKIARFKDGKIVELKIK
;
A
#
# COMPACT_ATOMS: atom_id res chain seq x y z
N MET A 1 7.02 19.52 14.36
CA MET A 1 7.79 18.41 13.75
C MET A 1 6.82 17.42 13.14
N THR A 2 6.97 17.08 11.87
CA THR A 2 6.10 16.11 11.18
C THR A 2 6.31 14.72 11.79
N LYS A 3 5.22 14.00 12.12
CA LYS A 3 5.27 12.70 12.80
C LYS A 3 5.78 11.62 11.82
N LYS A 4 6.80 10.87 12.18
CA LYS A 4 7.24 9.67 11.45
C LYS A 4 6.19 8.58 11.60
N VAL A 5 5.74 8.00 10.47
CA VAL A 5 4.81 6.88 10.44
C VAL A 5 5.51 5.55 10.16
N ALA A 6 6.62 5.57 9.43
CA ALA A 6 7.47 4.39 9.25
C ALA A 6 8.94 4.78 9.23
N THR A 7 9.79 3.91 9.78
CA THR A 7 11.24 4.11 9.80
C THR A 7 11.94 2.77 9.56
N LEU A 8 12.78 2.71 8.53
CA LEU A 8 13.69 1.62 8.27
C LEU A 8 15.10 2.07 8.67
N GLU A 9 15.76 1.37 9.59
CA GLU A 9 17.11 1.66 10.09
C GLU A 9 18.02 0.47 9.75
N LYS A 10 18.89 0.64 8.76
CA LYS A 10 19.84 -0.37 8.26
C LYS A 10 19.16 -1.72 7.94
N VAL A 11 17.96 -1.67 7.37
CA VAL A 11 17.17 -2.85 7.05
C VAL A 11 17.82 -3.63 5.92
N SER A 12 18.07 -4.90 6.16
CA SER A 12 18.49 -5.87 5.15
C SER A 12 17.53 -7.05 5.11
N LYS A 13 17.30 -7.60 3.92
CA LYS A 13 16.52 -8.81 3.71
C LYS A 13 17.27 -9.79 2.85
N MET A 14 17.40 -11.00 3.35
CA MET A 14 18.07 -12.11 2.67
C MET A 14 17.10 -13.26 2.49
N TYR A 15 17.10 -13.87 1.31
CA TYR A 15 16.37 -15.09 0.99
C TYR A 15 17.35 -16.19 0.58
N GLY A 16 16.95 -17.44 0.78
CA GLY A 16 17.78 -18.60 0.49
C GLY A 16 18.59 -19.08 1.69
N LYS A 17 19.40 -20.12 1.48
CA LYS A 17 20.28 -20.74 2.46
C LYS A 17 21.64 -20.99 1.82
N ASP A 18 22.66 -20.99 2.64
CA ASP A 18 24.06 -21.33 2.28
C ASP A 18 24.57 -20.53 1.07
N GLU A 19 25.03 -21.20 0.03
CA GLU A 19 25.63 -20.56 -1.16
C GLU A 19 24.61 -19.86 -2.09
N LEU A 20 23.30 -20.05 -1.85
CA LEU A 20 22.20 -19.48 -2.66
C LEU A 20 21.53 -18.27 -1.99
N ILE A 21 22.26 -17.55 -1.12
CA ILE A 21 21.71 -16.36 -0.46
C ILE A 21 21.59 -15.20 -1.45
N VAL A 22 20.36 -14.72 -1.63
CA VAL A 22 20.05 -13.49 -2.38
C VAL A 22 19.78 -12.36 -1.38
N LYS A 23 20.59 -11.31 -1.42
CA LYS A 23 20.39 -10.11 -0.60
C LYS A 23 19.46 -9.15 -1.33
N ALA A 24 18.15 -9.28 -1.07
CA ALA A 24 17.12 -8.50 -1.73
C ALA A 24 17.04 -7.05 -1.23
N LEU A 25 17.42 -6.80 0.04
CA LEU A 25 17.67 -5.45 0.59
C LEU A 25 19.01 -5.42 1.31
N ASP A 26 19.75 -4.33 1.18
CA ASP A 26 21.08 -4.12 1.76
C ASP A 26 21.20 -2.77 2.47
N ASN A 27 21.14 -2.77 3.80
CA ASN A 27 21.31 -1.58 4.66
C ASN A 27 20.40 -0.42 4.27
N VAL A 28 19.14 -0.68 3.97
CA VAL A 28 18.17 0.34 3.57
C VAL A 28 17.82 1.23 4.77
N ASN A 29 17.95 2.55 4.58
CA ASN A 29 17.49 3.57 5.52
C ASN A 29 16.42 4.40 4.82
N LEU A 30 15.23 4.49 5.42
CA LEU A 30 14.11 5.25 4.86
C LEU A 30 13.20 5.77 5.98
N GLU A 31 12.83 7.03 5.91
CA GLU A 31 11.86 7.64 6.81
C GLU A 31 10.64 8.10 6.02
N ILE A 32 9.46 7.67 6.47
CA ILE A 32 8.17 8.06 5.90
C ILE A 32 7.43 8.88 6.96
N TYR A 33 7.04 10.08 6.58
CA TYR A 33 6.34 11.00 7.47
C TYR A 33 4.85 11.02 7.16
N LYS A 34 4.03 11.38 8.15
CA LYS A 34 2.59 11.56 7.94
C LYS A 34 2.34 12.60 6.85
N GLY A 35 1.52 12.23 5.86
CA GLY A 35 1.22 13.06 4.71
C GLY A 35 2.28 13.03 3.61
N ASP A 36 3.26 12.11 3.66
CA ASP A 36 4.16 11.88 2.52
C ASP A 36 3.41 11.23 1.35
N TYR A 37 3.80 11.62 0.15
CA TYR A 37 3.55 10.88 -1.08
C TYR A 37 4.89 10.44 -1.65
N LEU A 38 5.25 9.19 -1.39
CA LEU A 38 6.53 8.60 -1.75
C LEU A 38 6.36 7.62 -2.91
N ALA A 39 7.10 7.80 -3.99
CA ALA A 39 7.28 6.80 -5.03
C ALA A 39 8.55 5.99 -4.78
N VAL A 40 8.42 4.66 -4.84
CA VAL A 40 9.54 3.70 -4.80
C VAL A 40 9.75 3.19 -6.21
N MET A 41 10.86 3.55 -6.82
CA MET A 41 11.19 3.26 -8.21
C MET A 41 12.41 2.36 -8.36
N GLY A 42 12.58 1.76 -9.52
CA GLY A 42 13.75 0.96 -9.90
C GLY A 42 13.39 -0.15 -10.88
N ALA A 43 14.41 -0.77 -11.49
CA ALA A 43 14.23 -1.90 -12.40
C ALA A 43 13.61 -3.13 -11.71
N SER A 44 13.14 -4.11 -12.49
CA SER A 44 12.74 -5.40 -11.95
C SER A 44 13.89 -6.04 -11.17
N GLY A 45 13.60 -6.66 -10.04
CA GLY A 45 14.62 -7.27 -9.16
C GLY A 45 15.46 -6.30 -8.32
N SER A 46 15.22 -4.98 -8.38
CA SER A 46 15.98 -3.99 -7.59
C SER A 46 15.67 -3.96 -6.08
N GLY A 47 14.68 -4.71 -5.61
CA GLY A 47 14.29 -4.79 -4.19
C GLY A 47 13.02 -4.03 -3.81
N LYS A 48 12.31 -3.38 -4.76
CA LYS A 48 11.09 -2.59 -4.50
C LYS A 48 9.99 -3.40 -3.80
N SER A 49 9.62 -4.54 -4.36
CA SER A 49 8.56 -5.40 -3.79
C SER A 49 8.97 -5.95 -2.42
N THR A 50 10.25 -6.25 -2.22
CA THR A 50 10.77 -6.65 -0.91
C THR A 50 10.66 -5.49 0.09
N ALA A 51 11.02 -4.26 -0.30
CA ALA A 51 10.87 -3.09 0.55
C ALA A 51 9.38 -2.84 0.88
N MET A 52 8.49 -2.97 -0.10
CA MET A 52 7.05 -2.85 0.11
C MET A 52 6.52 -3.93 1.07
N ASN A 53 6.97 -5.19 0.94
CA ASN A 53 6.57 -6.28 1.84
C ASN A 53 7.02 -6.02 3.29
N ILE A 54 8.23 -5.47 3.50
CA ILE A 54 8.71 -5.09 4.83
C ILE A 54 7.88 -3.93 5.38
N ILE A 55 7.68 -2.83 4.60
CA ILE A 55 6.88 -1.68 5.01
C ILE A 55 5.43 -2.11 5.30
N GLY A 56 4.92 -3.06 4.50
CA GLY A 56 3.59 -3.64 4.65
C GLY A 56 3.44 -4.66 5.78
N CYS A 57 4.50 -4.96 6.52
CA CYS A 57 4.50 -6.03 7.54
C CYS A 57 4.03 -7.39 6.97
N LEU A 58 4.24 -7.63 5.68
CA LEU A 58 4.01 -8.92 5.01
C LEU A 58 5.23 -9.84 5.13
N ASP A 59 6.39 -9.25 5.40
CA ASP A 59 7.64 -9.96 5.65
C ASP A 59 8.43 -9.23 6.75
N ARG A 60 9.38 -9.92 7.38
CA ARG A 60 10.24 -9.36 8.42
C ARG A 60 11.64 -9.08 7.89
N PRO A 61 12.32 -8.01 8.33
CA PRO A 61 13.72 -7.82 8.01
C PRO A 61 14.58 -8.98 8.54
N SER A 62 15.65 -9.33 7.79
CA SER A 62 16.66 -10.28 8.29
C SER A 62 17.65 -9.61 9.25
N GLN A 63 17.87 -8.29 9.05
CA GLN A 63 18.73 -7.46 9.90
C GLN A 63 18.22 -6.01 9.88
N GLY A 64 18.62 -5.22 10.87
CA GLY A 64 18.19 -3.85 11.05
C GLY A 64 16.86 -3.76 11.81
N VAL A 65 16.26 -2.58 11.88
CA VAL A 65 15.05 -2.31 12.64
C VAL A 65 14.02 -1.65 11.74
N TYR A 66 12.80 -2.18 11.74
CA TYR A 66 11.65 -1.52 11.13
C TYR A 66 10.64 -1.11 12.20
N LYS A 67 10.26 0.17 12.22
CA LYS A 67 9.24 0.70 13.13
C LYS A 67 8.06 1.25 12.36
N LEU A 68 6.85 0.80 12.70
CA LEU A 68 5.59 1.35 12.20
C LEU A 68 4.88 2.11 13.34
N ASN A 69 4.64 3.41 13.13
CA ASN A 69 4.14 4.31 14.18
C ASN A 69 4.94 4.27 15.51
N GLY A 70 6.25 4.03 15.42
CA GLY A 70 7.14 3.91 16.57
C GLY A 70 7.21 2.50 17.19
N THR A 71 6.39 1.55 16.76
CA THR A 71 6.39 0.15 17.23
C THR A 71 7.37 -0.66 16.40
N PRO A 72 8.43 -1.27 17.00
CA PRO A 72 9.32 -2.21 16.32
C PRO A 72 8.54 -3.48 15.93
N VAL A 73 8.60 -3.88 14.66
CA VAL A 73 7.79 -5.00 14.15
C VAL A 73 8.45 -6.37 14.35
N GLU A 74 9.76 -6.41 14.52
CA GLU A 74 10.52 -7.64 14.66
C GLU A 74 10.16 -8.45 15.91
N ASN A 75 9.64 -7.79 16.96
CA ASN A 75 9.29 -8.42 18.24
C ASN A 75 7.81 -8.83 18.33
N LEU A 76 7.00 -8.51 17.32
CA LEU A 76 5.57 -8.83 17.32
C LEU A 76 5.34 -10.27 16.87
N SER A 77 4.36 -10.95 17.47
CA SER A 77 3.83 -12.21 16.97
C SER A 77 3.14 -12.04 15.63
N ASP A 78 2.82 -13.14 14.95
CA ASP A 78 2.13 -13.08 13.66
C ASP A 78 0.71 -12.53 13.81
N ASP A 79 0.02 -12.81 14.91
CA ASP A 79 -1.30 -12.27 15.22
C ASP A 79 -1.24 -10.74 15.46
N GLU A 80 -0.27 -10.26 16.22
CA GLU A 80 -0.04 -8.83 16.45
C GLU A 80 0.32 -8.10 15.15
N LEU A 81 1.11 -8.73 14.27
CA LEU A 81 1.39 -8.19 12.94
C LEU A 81 0.14 -8.14 12.05
N ALA A 82 -0.72 -9.16 12.13
CA ALA A 82 -1.97 -9.18 11.38
C ALA A 82 -2.92 -8.06 11.84
N GLU A 83 -3.04 -7.86 13.15
CA GLU A 83 -3.80 -6.76 13.73
C GLU A 83 -3.23 -5.39 13.34
N LEU A 84 -1.91 -5.22 13.43
CA LEU A 84 -1.21 -3.99 13.04
C LEU A 84 -1.43 -3.67 11.55
N ARG A 85 -1.32 -4.69 10.67
CA ARG A 85 -1.63 -4.53 9.23
C ARG A 85 -3.07 -4.05 9.02
N ASN A 86 -4.04 -4.73 9.64
CA ASN A 86 -5.46 -4.40 9.48
C ASN A 86 -5.77 -2.97 9.92
N GLN A 87 -5.16 -2.50 11.01
CA GLN A 87 -5.44 -1.19 11.60
C GLN A 87 -4.65 -0.04 10.97
N LYS A 88 -3.42 -0.29 10.50
CA LYS A 88 -2.47 0.78 10.15
C LYS A 88 -2.10 0.82 8.69
N LEU A 89 -2.37 -0.23 7.93
CA LEU A 89 -1.95 -0.33 6.54
C LEU A 89 -3.14 -0.61 5.62
N GLY A 90 -3.17 0.07 4.47
CA GLY A 90 -4.05 -0.23 3.36
C GLY A 90 -3.22 -0.72 2.18
N PHE A 91 -3.74 -1.69 1.42
CA PHE A 91 -3.04 -2.27 0.28
C PHE A 91 -3.86 -2.14 -0.99
N VAL A 92 -3.20 -1.68 -2.05
CA VAL A 92 -3.72 -1.65 -3.42
C VAL A 92 -2.71 -2.37 -4.31
N PHE A 93 -3.16 -3.35 -5.09
CA PHE A 93 -2.32 -4.17 -5.95
C PHE A 93 -2.71 -4.01 -7.42
N GLN A 94 -1.79 -4.34 -8.31
CA GLN A 94 -2.02 -4.34 -9.76
C GLN A 94 -3.20 -5.24 -10.18
N GLN A 95 -3.35 -6.41 -9.57
CA GLN A 95 -4.40 -7.39 -9.88
C GLN A 95 -5.67 -7.25 -9.02
N PHE A 96 -5.87 -6.07 -8.39
CA PHE A 96 -7.03 -5.72 -7.55
C PHE A 96 -7.26 -6.64 -6.34
N HIS A 97 -7.07 -7.93 -6.45
CA HIS A 97 -7.28 -8.96 -5.42
C HIS A 97 -8.66 -8.84 -4.73
N LEU A 98 -9.70 -8.65 -5.53
CA LEU A 98 -11.07 -8.68 -5.05
C LEU A 98 -11.58 -10.12 -4.93
N LEU A 99 -12.42 -10.38 -3.94
CA LEU A 99 -13.16 -11.64 -3.83
C LEU A 99 -14.20 -11.69 -4.96
N SER A 100 -14.07 -12.64 -5.88
CA SER A 100 -14.87 -12.75 -7.10
C SER A 100 -16.37 -12.97 -6.84
N ASP A 101 -16.69 -13.68 -5.74
CA ASP A 101 -18.05 -14.03 -5.36
C ASP A 101 -18.72 -13.01 -4.44
N ALA A 102 -17.97 -12.02 -3.99
CA ALA A 102 -18.44 -10.92 -3.14
C ALA A 102 -18.74 -9.67 -3.98
N THR A 103 -19.74 -8.89 -3.56
CA THR A 103 -20.06 -7.58 -4.14
C THR A 103 -18.96 -6.54 -3.83
N ALA A 104 -19.02 -5.37 -4.46
CA ALA A 104 -18.15 -4.25 -4.14
C ALA A 104 -18.28 -3.86 -2.66
N LEU A 105 -19.49 -3.80 -2.14
CA LEU A 105 -19.76 -3.52 -0.74
C LEU A 105 -19.10 -4.54 0.20
N GLU A 106 -19.32 -5.84 -0.07
CA GLU A 106 -18.75 -6.92 0.74
C GLU A 106 -17.22 -6.95 0.69
N ASN A 107 -16.61 -6.68 -0.46
CA ASN A 107 -15.15 -6.51 -0.56
C ASN A 107 -14.63 -5.38 0.33
N VAL A 108 -15.31 -4.23 0.36
CA VAL A 108 -14.91 -3.07 1.16
C VAL A 108 -15.18 -3.28 2.65
N LEU A 109 -16.21 -4.04 3.02
CA LEU A 109 -16.50 -4.41 4.42
C LEU A 109 -15.41 -5.26 5.08
N LEU A 110 -14.71 -6.08 4.30
CA LEU A 110 -13.87 -7.18 4.79
C LEU A 110 -12.85 -6.75 5.87
N PRO A 111 -12.06 -5.67 5.71
CA PRO A 111 -11.12 -5.24 6.74
C PRO A 111 -11.80 -4.86 8.08
N MET A 112 -13.01 -4.34 8.02
CA MET A 112 -13.78 -3.97 9.22
C MET A 112 -14.36 -5.18 9.96
N ILE A 113 -14.60 -6.28 9.24
CA ILE A 113 -15.00 -7.55 9.86
C ILE A 113 -13.88 -8.04 10.77
N TYR A 114 -12.65 -8.06 10.26
CA TYR A 114 -11.45 -8.44 11.03
C TYR A 114 -11.15 -7.46 12.18
N ALA A 115 -11.52 -6.19 12.03
CA ALA A 115 -11.38 -5.18 13.08
C ALA A 115 -12.50 -5.24 14.15
N GLY A 116 -13.47 -6.16 14.04
CA GLY A 116 -14.57 -6.31 14.99
C GLY A 116 -15.58 -5.14 15.01
N VAL A 117 -15.63 -4.34 13.94
CA VAL A 117 -16.57 -3.21 13.85
C VAL A 117 -18.01 -3.72 13.80
N ASP A 118 -18.94 -3.00 14.43
CA ASP A 118 -20.38 -3.32 14.41
C ASP A 118 -20.96 -3.42 12.98
N PRO A 119 -21.85 -4.39 12.69
CA PRO A 119 -22.39 -4.59 11.35
C PRO A 119 -23.05 -3.36 10.71
N ILE A 120 -23.83 -2.58 11.49
CA ILE A 120 -24.52 -1.39 10.98
C ILE A 120 -23.50 -0.30 10.62
N GLU A 121 -22.52 -0.09 11.48
CA GLU A 121 -21.45 0.87 11.25
C GLU A 121 -20.56 0.47 10.06
N ARG A 122 -20.26 -0.83 9.88
CA ARG A 122 -19.52 -1.35 8.72
C ARG A 122 -20.19 -0.98 7.41
N GLU A 123 -21.49 -1.27 7.28
CA GLU A 123 -22.23 -1.01 6.05
C GLU A 123 -22.27 0.48 5.71
N LYS A 124 -22.52 1.34 6.69
CA LYS A 124 -22.51 2.79 6.53
C LYS A 124 -21.15 3.30 6.06
N ARG A 125 -20.06 2.84 6.70
CA ARG A 125 -18.71 3.26 6.35
C ARG A 125 -18.30 2.75 4.97
N ALA A 126 -18.67 1.53 4.61
CA ALA A 126 -18.35 0.96 3.31
C ALA A 126 -19.07 1.68 2.16
N LYS A 127 -20.37 2.01 2.33
CA LYS A 127 -21.09 2.84 1.37
C LYS A 127 -20.45 4.22 1.18
N ASN A 128 -20.04 4.86 2.27
CA ASN A 128 -19.32 6.14 2.21
C ASN A 128 -17.94 6.02 1.54
N ALA A 129 -17.24 4.91 1.74
CA ALA A 129 -15.96 4.68 1.07
C ALA A 129 -16.13 4.46 -0.43
N LEU A 130 -17.16 3.72 -0.85
CA LEU A 130 -17.50 3.54 -2.27
C LEU A 130 -17.96 4.84 -2.92
N ASP A 131 -18.69 5.68 -2.20
CA ASP A 131 -19.08 7.01 -2.66
C ASP A 131 -17.86 7.90 -2.93
N LYS A 132 -16.90 7.93 -2.01
CA LYS A 132 -15.64 8.69 -2.16
C LYS A 132 -14.83 8.32 -3.40
N VAL A 133 -14.97 7.09 -3.89
CA VAL A 133 -14.31 6.61 -5.11
C VAL A 133 -15.24 6.64 -6.34
N GLY A 134 -16.42 7.23 -6.23
CA GLY A 134 -17.40 7.39 -7.32
C GLY A 134 -18.10 6.10 -7.73
N LEU A 135 -18.39 5.20 -6.77
CA LEU A 135 -19.02 3.90 -7.01
C LEU A 135 -20.35 3.71 -6.23
N SER A 136 -21.05 4.79 -5.86
CA SER A 136 -22.32 4.73 -5.12
C SER A 136 -23.37 3.84 -5.80
N GLU A 137 -23.44 3.89 -7.14
CA GLU A 137 -24.39 3.10 -7.94
C GLU A 137 -23.92 1.66 -8.24
N ARG A 138 -22.75 1.26 -7.74
CA ARG A 138 -22.10 -0.02 -8.03
C ARG A 138 -21.92 -0.91 -6.80
N VAL A 139 -22.49 -0.53 -5.67
CA VAL A 139 -22.31 -1.22 -4.36
C VAL A 139 -22.64 -2.71 -4.40
N ASN A 140 -23.63 -3.12 -5.20
CA ASN A 140 -24.10 -4.50 -5.32
C ASN A 140 -23.45 -5.25 -6.50
N ASN A 141 -22.61 -4.60 -7.32
CA ASN A 141 -21.96 -5.26 -8.43
C ASN A 141 -20.82 -6.18 -7.93
N ARG A 142 -20.67 -7.34 -8.58
CA ARG A 142 -19.52 -8.22 -8.37
C ARG A 142 -18.36 -7.82 -9.29
N PRO A 143 -17.11 -8.24 -9.01
CA PRO A 143 -15.95 -7.88 -9.81
C PRO A 143 -16.11 -8.12 -11.31
N ASN A 144 -16.74 -9.24 -11.73
CA ASN A 144 -16.98 -9.55 -13.13
C ASN A 144 -18.01 -8.63 -13.82
N GLN A 145 -18.69 -7.78 -13.07
CA GLN A 145 -19.64 -6.76 -13.55
C GLN A 145 -19.05 -5.36 -13.54
N LEU A 146 -17.76 -5.22 -13.20
CA LEU A 146 -17.05 -3.97 -13.07
C LEU A 146 -15.90 -3.89 -14.08
N SER A 147 -15.66 -2.70 -14.65
CA SER A 147 -14.46 -2.45 -15.45
C SER A 147 -13.19 -2.55 -14.57
N GLY A 148 -12.00 -2.69 -15.17
CA GLY A 148 -10.73 -2.73 -14.45
C GLY A 148 -10.54 -1.51 -13.54
N GLY A 149 -10.82 -0.31 -14.03
CA GLY A 149 -10.75 0.91 -13.22
C GLY A 149 -11.78 0.96 -12.08
N GLN A 150 -12.99 0.40 -12.28
CA GLN A 150 -13.97 0.28 -11.21
C GLN A 150 -13.52 -0.74 -10.16
N GLN A 151 -12.93 -1.87 -10.56
CA GLN A 151 -12.35 -2.84 -9.64
C GLN A 151 -11.20 -2.23 -8.83
N GLN A 152 -10.33 -1.44 -9.47
CA GLN A 152 -9.26 -0.73 -8.76
C GLN A 152 -9.80 0.27 -7.76
N ARG A 153 -10.86 1.01 -8.09
CA ARG A 153 -11.52 1.93 -7.15
C ARG A 153 -12.15 1.18 -5.97
N VAL A 154 -12.71 -0.02 -6.16
CA VAL A 154 -13.17 -0.89 -5.05
C VAL A 154 -11.99 -1.31 -4.18
N ALA A 155 -10.85 -1.72 -4.77
CA ALA A 155 -9.64 -2.07 -4.03
C ALA A 155 -9.10 -0.88 -3.22
N ILE A 156 -9.12 0.33 -3.78
CA ILE A 156 -8.74 1.57 -3.07
C ILE A 156 -9.72 1.84 -1.91
N ALA A 157 -11.04 1.76 -2.13
CA ALA A 157 -12.03 1.95 -1.07
C ALA A 157 -11.82 0.95 0.08
N ARG A 158 -11.56 -0.32 -0.23
CA ARG A 158 -11.20 -1.36 0.75
C ARG A 158 -9.93 -1.01 1.52
N ALA A 159 -8.92 -0.49 0.83
CA ALA A 159 -7.64 -0.17 1.44
C ALA A 159 -7.72 1.00 2.45
N ILE A 160 -8.62 1.97 2.22
CA ILE A 160 -8.74 3.17 3.08
C ILE A 160 -9.80 3.05 4.19
N ILE A 161 -10.58 1.96 4.22
CA ILE A 161 -11.79 1.85 5.07
C ILE A 161 -11.49 1.94 6.57
N ASN A 162 -10.34 1.43 7.01
CA ASN A 162 -9.89 1.48 8.40
C ASN A 162 -9.06 2.74 8.73
N ASN A 163 -9.03 3.75 7.86
CA ASN A 163 -8.23 4.97 8.00
C ASN A 163 -6.74 4.64 8.29
N PRO A 164 -6.06 3.97 7.37
CA PRO A 164 -4.70 3.48 7.58
C PRO A 164 -3.72 4.64 7.78
N ALA A 165 -2.61 4.36 8.49
CA ALA A 165 -1.50 5.29 8.62
C ALA A 165 -0.72 5.44 7.31
N ILE A 166 -0.67 4.37 6.50
CA ILE A 166 -0.03 4.33 5.19
C ILE A 166 -0.91 3.53 4.22
N LEU A 167 -1.14 4.09 3.04
CA LEU A 167 -1.67 3.40 1.87
C LEU A 167 -0.51 2.95 0.99
N LEU A 168 -0.33 1.63 0.88
CA LEU A 168 0.68 0.99 0.03
C LEU A 168 0.07 0.60 -1.30
N ALA A 169 0.64 1.05 -2.42
CA ALA A 169 0.15 0.75 -3.76
C ALA A 169 1.27 0.13 -4.60
N ASP A 170 1.08 -1.11 -5.03
CA ASP A 170 2.03 -1.84 -5.87
C ASP A 170 1.54 -1.87 -7.31
N GLU A 171 2.21 -1.11 -8.19
CA GLU A 171 1.88 -0.99 -9.62
C GLU A 171 0.36 -0.75 -9.85
N PRO A 172 -0.28 0.23 -9.16
CA PRO A 172 -1.74 0.30 -9.07
C PRO A 172 -2.43 0.60 -10.41
N THR A 173 -1.68 0.96 -11.44
CA THR A 173 -2.17 1.30 -12.77
C THR A 173 -1.73 0.33 -13.86
N GLY A 174 -0.85 -0.61 -13.55
CA GLY A 174 -0.21 -1.48 -14.54
C GLY A 174 -1.14 -2.47 -15.29
N ALA A 175 -2.42 -2.59 -14.87
CA ALA A 175 -3.45 -3.38 -15.56
C ALA A 175 -4.54 -2.51 -16.23
N LEU A 176 -4.33 -1.19 -16.32
CA LEU A 176 -5.33 -0.22 -16.78
C LEU A 176 -4.92 0.43 -18.12
N ASP A 177 -5.90 0.88 -18.88
CA ASP A 177 -5.65 1.76 -20.03
C ASP A 177 -5.26 3.18 -19.58
N SER A 178 -4.67 3.96 -20.50
CA SER A 178 -4.10 5.28 -20.16
C SER A 178 -5.12 6.24 -19.56
N LYS A 179 -6.37 6.27 -20.04
CA LYS A 179 -7.41 7.16 -19.51
C LYS A 179 -7.82 6.76 -18.09
N THR A 180 -8.01 5.48 -17.87
CA THR A 180 -8.35 4.92 -16.57
C THR A 180 -7.20 5.07 -15.56
N THR A 181 -5.96 5.00 -16.05
CA THR A 181 -4.74 5.30 -15.28
C THR A 181 -4.79 6.70 -14.69
N GLU A 182 -5.04 7.73 -15.52
CA GLU A 182 -5.14 9.11 -15.04
C GLU A 182 -6.25 9.27 -13.99
N ASP A 183 -7.44 8.71 -14.24
CA ASP A 183 -8.56 8.77 -13.28
C ASP A 183 -8.20 8.15 -11.92
N VAL A 184 -7.40 7.07 -11.91
CA VAL A 184 -6.95 6.40 -10.68
C VAL A 184 -5.85 7.21 -10.00
N LEU A 185 -4.91 7.79 -10.74
CA LEU A 185 -3.87 8.66 -10.19
C LEU A 185 -4.47 9.94 -9.58
N ASP A 186 -5.45 10.54 -10.22
CA ASP A 186 -6.19 11.70 -9.67
C ASP A 186 -6.92 11.34 -8.35
N LEU A 187 -7.38 10.09 -8.22
CA LEU A 187 -7.94 9.62 -6.96
C LEU A 187 -6.86 9.51 -5.88
N PHE A 188 -5.65 9.00 -6.19
CA PHE A 188 -4.53 8.99 -5.24
C PHE A 188 -4.14 10.41 -4.81
N ASP A 189 -4.10 11.37 -5.74
CA ASP A 189 -3.80 12.77 -5.44
C ASP A 189 -4.82 13.35 -4.46
N LYS A 190 -6.13 13.14 -4.68
CA LYS A 190 -7.21 13.57 -3.75
C LYS A 190 -7.09 12.91 -2.38
N LEU A 191 -6.73 11.63 -2.33
CA LEU A 191 -6.50 10.93 -1.06
C LEU A 191 -5.30 11.50 -0.31
N HIS A 192 -4.21 11.81 -1.02
CA HIS A 192 -3.05 12.48 -0.44
C HIS A 192 -3.40 13.88 0.08
N GLU A 193 -4.13 14.68 -0.69
CA GLU A 193 -4.61 16.01 -0.29
C GLU A 193 -5.50 15.96 0.96
N SER A 194 -6.25 14.85 1.15
CA SER A 194 -7.02 14.60 2.36
C SER A 194 -6.16 14.21 3.58
N GLY A 195 -4.84 14.11 3.43
CA GLY A 195 -3.87 13.84 4.48
C GLY A 195 -3.46 12.37 4.62
N ILE A 196 -3.82 11.49 3.68
CA ILE A 196 -3.39 10.09 3.67
C ILE A 196 -1.91 10.04 3.25
N THR A 197 -1.10 9.27 3.98
CA THR A 197 0.28 8.96 3.59
C THR A 197 0.27 7.87 2.54
N ILE A 198 0.95 8.08 1.42
CA ILE A 198 0.96 7.14 0.29
C ILE A 198 2.39 6.69 0.00
N VAL A 199 2.58 5.39 -0.15
CA VAL A 199 3.78 4.77 -0.70
C VAL A 199 3.39 4.01 -1.96
N LEU A 200 3.86 4.47 -3.10
CA LEU A 200 3.53 3.94 -4.41
C LEU A 200 4.77 3.27 -5.01
N VAL A 201 4.67 2.00 -5.34
CA VAL A 201 5.71 1.26 -6.08
C VAL A 201 5.36 1.29 -7.56
N THR A 202 6.30 1.76 -8.38
CA THR A 202 6.14 1.78 -9.83
C THR A 202 7.49 1.75 -10.55
N HIS A 203 7.50 1.34 -11.81
CA HIS A 203 8.64 1.50 -12.71
C HIS A 203 8.39 2.61 -13.74
N GLU A 204 7.21 3.23 -13.76
CA GLU A 204 6.81 4.28 -14.69
C GLU A 204 7.16 5.66 -14.12
N ASP A 205 7.97 6.44 -14.86
CA ASP A 205 8.36 7.80 -14.45
C ASP A 205 7.15 8.76 -14.38
N GLU A 206 6.14 8.58 -15.24
CA GLU A 206 4.94 9.38 -15.26
C GLU A 206 4.13 9.20 -13.96
N VAL A 207 3.91 7.95 -13.55
CA VAL A 207 3.22 7.61 -12.30
C VAL A 207 4.00 8.14 -11.09
N ALA A 208 5.33 7.96 -11.06
CA ALA A 208 6.19 8.46 -9.99
C ALA A 208 6.23 10.00 -9.94
N SER A 209 5.96 10.67 -11.08
CA SER A 209 5.95 12.13 -11.14
C SER A 209 4.87 12.77 -10.28
N ARG A 210 3.79 12.05 -9.93
CA ARG A 210 2.74 12.51 -9.01
C ARG A 210 3.24 12.61 -7.56
N ALA A 211 4.19 11.79 -7.17
CA ALA A 211 4.73 11.78 -5.81
C ALA A 211 5.64 12.99 -5.54
N LYS A 212 5.64 13.45 -4.27
CA LYS A 212 6.51 14.53 -3.79
C LYS A 212 7.91 14.07 -3.41
N LYS A 213 8.06 12.75 -3.14
CA LYS A 213 9.34 12.11 -2.83
C LYS A 213 9.53 10.92 -3.75
N ILE A 214 10.75 10.69 -4.23
CA ILE A 214 11.10 9.54 -5.07
C ILE A 214 12.32 8.86 -4.47
N ALA A 215 12.17 7.58 -4.10
CA ALA A 215 13.27 6.70 -3.68
C ALA A 215 13.60 5.74 -4.83
N ARG A 216 14.82 5.85 -5.40
CA ARG A 216 15.27 4.97 -6.46
C ARG A 216 16.06 3.80 -5.88
N PHE A 217 15.57 2.60 -6.16
CA PHE A 217 16.18 1.34 -5.75
C PHE A 217 17.06 0.77 -6.88
N LYS A 218 18.23 0.29 -6.51
CA LYS A 218 19.13 -0.48 -7.35
C LYS A 218 19.87 -1.50 -6.49
N ASP A 219 19.87 -2.76 -6.91
CA ASP A 219 20.60 -3.85 -6.26
C ASP A 219 20.37 -3.92 -4.74
N GLY A 220 19.11 -3.79 -4.32
CA GLY A 220 18.68 -3.84 -2.92
C GLY A 220 18.96 -2.59 -2.09
N LYS A 221 19.46 -1.50 -2.70
CA LYS A 221 19.81 -0.24 -2.02
C LYS A 221 18.99 0.94 -2.53
N ILE A 222 18.80 1.95 -1.69
CA ILE A 222 18.35 3.26 -2.14
C ILE A 222 19.58 4.02 -2.63
N VAL A 223 19.64 4.26 -3.94
CA VAL A 223 20.75 5.00 -4.58
C VAL A 223 20.45 6.48 -4.72
N GLU A 224 19.21 6.88 -4.69
CA GLU A 224 18.76 8.27 -4.73
C GLU A 224 17.49 8.44 -3.91
N LEU A 225 17.41 9.51 -3.13
CA LEU A 225 16.19 10.00 -2.49
C LEU A 225 15.98 11.46 -2.89
N LYS A 226 15.06 11.70 -3.82
CA LYS A 226 14.73 13.04 -4.31
C LYS A 226 13.47 13.55 -3.63
N ILE A 227 13.49 14.80 -3.17
CA ILE A 227 12.36 15.53 -2.64
C ILE A 227 12.10 16.69 -3.61
N LYS A 228 10.87 16.84 -4.08
CA LYS A 228 10.45 17.92 -4.98
C LYS A 228 10.06 19.17 -4.20
#